data_498159d8ccbcd6a897b35d087519d84a
#
_entry.id   498159d8ccbcd6a897b35d087519d84a
#
_cell.length_a   1.000
_cell.length_b   1.000
_cell.length_c   1.000
_cell.angle_alpha   90.00
_cell.angle_beta   90.00
_cell.angle_gamma   90.00
#
_symmetry.space_group_name_H-M   'P 1'
#
loop_
_entity.id
_entity.type
_entity.pdbx_description
1 polymer ?
#
loop_
_entity_poly.entity_id
_entity_poly.type
_entity_poly.pdbx_seq_one_letter_code
_entity_poly.pdbx_strand_id
1 'polypeptide(L)'
;VCAKSPSCGMERVRVYDENGNRGRKDGVGLFTSTLMEKFSWLPVEEDGRLHDPVLRENFIERVFALHELNHLYKEKLSRRELLAFHSRYKLQLLAHSQAGYKDMGPFVAAIHEWADLESYFEVYRDNLMAILRKPASRKNHTNVLMHIQGYFSNYLSTRQRKELSEVILNYRFGTLPLLAPLTLLKHYLGEYPNDYLLTQNYFDPYPEELALRLMVN
;
A
#
# COMPACT_ATOMS: atom_id res chain seq x y z
N VAL A 1 -16.97 3.11 -7.61
CA VAL A 1 -17.74 3.65 -8.75
C VAL A 1 -18.29 2.55 -9.62
N CYS A 2 -19.39 2.83 -10.36
CA CYS A 2 -20.04 1.83 -11.23
C CYS A 2 -19.24 1.62 -12.52
N ALA A 3 -18.91 0.37 -12.82
CA ALA A 3 -18.18 0.00 -14.03
C ALA A 3 -18.93 0.41 -15.33
N LYS A 4 -18.20 0.87 -16.33
CA LYS A 4 -18.69 1.21 -17.68
C LYS A 4 -19.73 2.33 -17.75
N SER A 5 -20.06 2.99 -16.65
CA SER A 5 -20.97 4.13 -16.62
C SER A 5 -20.35 5.34 -17.34
N PRO A 6 -21.07 6.04 -18.24
CA PRO A 6 -20.56 7.26 -18.89
C PRO A 6 -20.33 8.42 -17.90
N SER A 7 -20.96 8.38 -16.73
CA SER A 7 -20.72 9.33 -15.65
C SER A 7 -19.64 8.85 -14.68
N CYS A 8 -19.72 7.60 -14.20
CA CYS A 8 -18.97 7.11 -13.04
C CYS A 8 -17.91 6.06 -13.37
N GLY A 9 -17.84 5.49 -14.58
CA GLY A 9 -16.87 4.44 -14.90
C GLY A 9 -15.43 4.94 -14.81
N MET A 10 -14.56 4.22 -14.12
CA MET A 10 -13.15 4.59 -13.95
C MET A 10 -12.34 4.34 -15.23
N GLU A 11 -12.72 3.32 -16.00
CA GLU A 11 -12.05 2.92 -17.24
C GLU A 11 -13.01 2.16 -18.18
N ARG A 12 -12.60 1.97 -19.44
CA ARG A 12 -13.33 1.17 -20.42
C ARG A 12 -14.78 1.65 -20.70
N VAL A 13 -15.06 2.93 -20.48
CA VAL A 13 -16.31 3.53 -20.88
C VAL A 13 -16.32 3.63 -22.40
N ARG A 14 -17.47 3.32 -23.03
CA ARG A 14 -17.62 3.44 -24.48
C ARG A 14 -17.68 4.90 -24.87
N VAL A 15 -16.82 5.30 -25.80
CA VAL A 15 -16.86 6.61 -26.47
C VAL A 15 -17.44 6.40 -27.86
N TYR A 16 -18.48 7.12 -28.19
CA TYR A 16 -19.12 7.11 -29.52
C TYR A 16 -18.65 8.31 -30.33
N ASP A 17 -18.57 8.16 -31.64
CA ASP A 17 -18.36 9.29 -32.54
C ASP A 17 -19.63 10.13 -32.70
N GLU A 18 -19.52 11.26 -33.42
CA GLU A 18 -20.66 12.18 -33.65
C GLU A 18 -21.83 11.52 -34.39
N ASN A 19 -21.58 10.41 -35.11
CA ASN A 19 -22.58 9.66 -35.86
C ASN A 19 -23.16 8.49 -35.06
N GLY A 20 -22.77 8.35 -33.77
CA GLY A 20 -23.23 7.28 -32.89
C GLY A 20 -22.64 5.88 -33.20
N ASN A 21 -21.60 5.80 -34.01
CA ASN A 21 -20.95 4.54 -34.29
C ASN A 21 -20.19 4.04 -33.07
N ARG A 22 -20.02 2.70 -32.95
CA ARG A 22 -19.33 2.06 -31.83
C ARG A 22 -17.88 2.52 -31.75
N GLY A 23 -17.61 3.45 -30.84
CA GLY A 23 -16.27 3.90 -30.51
C GLY A 23 -15.48 2.87 -29.67
N ARG A 24 -14.26 3.24 -29.37
CA ARG A 24 -13.36 2.46 -28.51
C ARG A 24 -13.86 2.41 -27.08
N LYS A 25 -13.43 1.39 -26.33
CA LYS A 25 -13.70 1.24 -24.88
C LYS A 25 -12.49 1.76 -24.08
N ASP A 26 -12.18 3.01 -24.22
CA ASP A 26 -11.02 3.67 -23.59
C ASP A 26 -11.37 4.96 -22.85
N GLY A 27 -12.66 5.28 -22.77
CA GLY A 27 -13.14 6.45 -22.07
C GLY A 27 -13.19 6.26 -20.55
N VAL A 28 -13.30 7.40 -19.87
CA VAL A 28 -13.55 7.53 -18.42
C VAL A 28 -14.85 8.29 -18.24
N GLY A 29 -15.64 7.95 -17.23
CA GLY A 29 -16.85 8.68 -16.89
C GLY A 29 -16.53 10.13 -16.48
N LEU A 30 -17.37 11.07 -16.90
CA LEU A 30 -17.12 12.51 -16.73
C LEU A 30 -16.88 12.90 -15.26
N PHE A 31 -17.72 12.41 -14.36
CA PHE A 31 -17.56 12.65 -12.92
C PHE A 31 -16.26 12.05 -12.38
N THR A 32 -15.99 10.78 -12.69
CA THR A 32 -14.81 10.08 -12.18
C THR A 32 -13.51 10.63 -12.76
N SER A 33 -13.51 11.06 -14.03
CA SER A 33 -12.37 11.76 -14.63
C SER A 33 -12.01 13.01 -13.83
N THR A 34 -12.99 13.88 -13.59
CA THR A 34 -12.80 15.11 -12.80
C THR A 34 -12.37 14.80 -11.35
N LEU A 35 -12.96 13.76 -10.73
CA LEU A 35 -12.60 13.33 -9.39
C LEU A 35 -11.13 12.89 -9.31
N MET A 36 -10.70 12.01 -10.21
CA MET A 36 -9.32 11.49 -10.24
C MET A 36 -8.29 12.55 -10.63
N GLU A 37 -8.67 13.54 -11.43
CA GLU A 37 -7.82 14.67 -11.80
C GLU A 37 -7.61 15.62 -10.62
N LYS A 38 -8.69 16.01 -9.94
CA LYS A 38 -8.64 16.98 -8.83
C LYS A 38 -8.13 16.36 -7.53
N PHE A 39 -8.37 15.08 -7.30
CA PHE A 39 -8.01 14.33 -6.09
C PHE A 39 -7.20 13.08 -6.44
N SER A 40 -6.03 13.29 -7.02
CA SER A 40 -5.15 12.21 -7.50
C SER A 40 -4.78 11.20 -6.40
N TRP A 41 -4.78 11.65 -5.15
CA TRP A 41 -4.50 10.89 -3.94
C TRP A 41 -5.68 10.05 -3.44
N LEU A 42 -6.91 10.31 -3.90
CA LEU A 42 -8.09 9.61 -3.42
C LEU A 42 -8.12 8.16 -3.92
N PRO A 43 -8.35 7.15 -3.06
CA PRO A 43 -8.63 5.80 -3.52
C PRO A 43 -9.94 5.74 -4.30
N VAL A 44 -9.87 5.39 -5.57
CA VAL A 44 -11.03 5.14 -6.43
C VAL A 44 -10.88 3.74 -7.02
N GLU A 45 -11.97 2.95 -7.04
CA GLU A 45 -12.00 1.63 -7.66
C GLU A 45 -13.42 1.32 -8.16
N GLU A 46 -13.53 0.49 -9.19
CA GLU A 46 -14.82 0.01 -9.70
C GLU A 46 -15.38 -1.12 -8.84
N ASP A 47 -16.70 -1.10 -8.62
CA ASP A 47 -17.44 -2.12 -7.87
C ASP A 47 -17.13 -3.55 -8.34
N GLY A 48 -17.16 -3.77 -9.64
CA GLY A 48 -16.84 -5.07 -10.24
C GLY A 48 -15.39 -5.51 -10.03
N ARG A 49 -14.43 -4.59 -9.98
CA ARG A 49 -13.02 -4.88 -9.75
C ARG A 49 -12.72 -5.24 -8.29
N LEU A 50 -13.55 -4.79 -7.35
CA LEU A 50 -13.42 -5.16 -5.94
C LEU A 50 -13.73 -6.66 -5.67
N HIS A 51 -14.23 -7.41 -6.66
CA HIS A 51 -14.32 -8.87 -6.57
C HIS A 51 -12.94 -9.56 -6.70
N ASP A 52 -11.95 -8.89 -7.32
CA ASP A 52 -10.57 -9.35 -7.31
C ASP A 52 -9.97 -9.13 -5.91
N PRO A 53 -9.50 -10.18 -5.22
CA PRO A 53 -9.01 -10.05 -3.84
C PRO A 53 -7.77 -9.16 -3.73
N VAL A 54 -6.87 -9.14 -4.74
CA VAL A 54 -5.67 -8.30 -4.73
C VAL A 54 -6.05 -6.83 -4.85
N LEU A 55 -6.96 -6.50 -5.77
CA LEU A 55 -7.41 -5.12 -5.96
C LEU A 55 -8.22 -4.63 -4.75
N ARG A 56 -9.05 -5.51 -4.18
CA ARG A 56 -9.83 -5.20 -2.98
C ARG A 56 -8.92 -4.93 -1.78
N GLU A 57 -7.93 -5.78 -1.53
CA GLU A 57 -6.95 -5.57 -0.47
C GLU A 57 -6.22 -4.24 -0.67
N ASN A 58 -5.66 -4.00 -1.87
CA ASN A 58 -4.96 -2.75 -2.18
C ASN A 58 -5.84 -1.51 -1.99
N PHE A 59 -7.11 -1.58 -2.40
CA PHE A 59 -8.05 -0.47 -2.19
C PHE A 59 -8.26 -0.18 -0.70
N ILE A 60 -8.50 -1.21 0.10
CA ILE A 60 -8.72 -1.08 1.55
C ILE A 60 -7.45 -0.57 2.26
N GLU A 61 -6.27 -1.11 1.95
CA GLU A 61 -4.99 -0.59 2.48
C GLU A 61 -4.84 0.92 2.24
N ARG A 62 -5.17 1.38 1.03
CA ARG A 62 -5.12 2.81 0.67
C ARG A 62 -6.12 3.64 1.45
N VAL A 63 -7.33 3.12 1.68
CA VAL A 63 -8.37 3.81 2.48
C VAL A 63 -7.89 4.00 3.92
N PHE A 64 -7.35 2.96 4.54
CA PHE A 64 -6.84 3.04 5.92
C PHE A 64 -5.61 3.94 6.03
N ALA A 65 -4.66 3.84 5.09
CA ALA A 65 -3.49 4.71 5.06
C ALA A 65 -3.88 6.19 4.93
N LEU A 66 -4.81 6.51 4.03
CA LEU A 66 -5.30 7.86 3.85
C LEU A 66 -6.10 8.35 5.06
N HIS A 67 -6.90 7.48 5.67
CA HIS A 67 -7.64 7.80 6.89
C HIS A 67 -6.71 8.19 8.03
N GLU A 68 -5.69 7.38 8.30
CA GLU A 68 -4.70 7.64 9.34
C GLU A 68 -3.93 8.95 9.08
N LEU A 69 -3.50 9.16 7.82
CA LEU A 69 -2.81 10.38 7.43
C LEU A 69 -3.69 11.63 7.59
N ASN A 70 -4.96 11.55 7.21
CA ASN A 70 -5.91 12.66 7.38
C ASN A 70 -6.25 12.93 8.87
N HIS A 71 -6.30 11.88 9.69
CA HIS A 71 -6.47 12.04 11.13
C HIS A 71 -5.28 12.77 11.75
N LEU A 72 -4.05 12.38 11.36
CA LEU A 72 -2.83 13.08 11.77
C LEU A 72 -2.88 14.57 11.36
N TYR A 73 -3.31 14.87 10.13
CA TYR A 73 -3.44 16.25 9.64
C TYR A 73 -4.38 17.08 10.51
N LYS A 74 -5.54 16.53 10.85
CA LYS A 74 -6.57 17.25 11.61
C LYS A 74 -6.22 17.45 13.08
N GLU A 75 -5.59 16.45 13.70
CA GLU A 75 -5.43 16.41 15.16
C GLU A 75 -4.03 16.86 15.63
N LYS A 76 -2.99 16.56 14.88
CA LYS A 76 -1.60 16.64 15.37
C LYS A 76 -0.57 16.98 14.29
N LEU A 77 -0.90 17.78 13.28
CA LEU A 77 0.07 18.07 12.22
C LEU A 77 1.36 18.68 12.79
N SER A 78 2.44 17.93 12.70
CA SER A 78 3.80 18.38 13.02
C SER A 78 4.84 17.59 12.23
N ARG A 79 6.05 18.14 12.07
CA ARG A 79 7.17 17.45 11.43
C ARG A 79 7.47 16.11 12.11
N ARG A 80 7.44 16.08 13.43
CA ARG A 80 7.68 14.88 14.23
C ARG A 80 6.66 13.78 13.92
N GLU A 81 5.38 14.10 13.92
CA GLU A 81 4.32 13.14 13.70
C GLU A 81 4.30 12.63 12.25
N LEU A 82 4.61 13.49 11.25
CA LEU A 82 4.77 13.06 9.86
C LEU A 82 5.97 12.12 9.68
N LEU A 83 7.09 12.38 10.33
CA LEU A 83 8.25 11.48 10.32
C LEU A 83 7.93 10.13 11.00
N ALA A 84 7.22 10.17 12.12
CA ALA A 84 6.77 8.97 12.82
C ALA A 84 5.79 8.17 11.95
N PHE A 85 4.81 8.82 11.32
CA PHE A 85 3.90 8.20 10.35
C PHE A 85 4.70 7.54 9.21
N HIS A 86 5.58 8.29 8.55
CA HIS A 86 6.40 7.73 7.47
C HIS A 86 7.21 6.51 7.93
N SER A 87 7.79 6.57 9.12
CA SER A 87 8.56 5.45 9.69
C SER A 87 7.72 4.19 9.81
N ARG A 88 6.44 4.29 10.22
CA ARG A 88 5.53 3.15 10.32
C ARG A 88 5.14 2.55 8.97
N TYR A 89 5.15 3.35 7.90
CA TYR A 89 4.76 2.93 6.55
C TYR A 89 5.92 2.44 5.68
N LYS A 90 7.19 2.50 6.15
CA LYS A 90 8.37 2.17 5.34
C LYS A 90 8.32 0.79 4.69
N LEU A 91 7.99 -0.24 5.44
CA LEU A 91 7.92 -1.61 4.90
C LEU A 91 6.74 -1.78 3.93
N GLN A 92 5.63 -1.12 4.16
CA GLN A 92 4.49 -1.14 3.25
C GLN A 92 4.83 -0.42 1.93
N LEU A 93 5.43 0.77 1.98
CA LEU A 93 5.91 1.47 0.78
C LEU A 93 6.90 0.62 -0.02
N LEU A 94 7.83 -0.05 0.65
CA LEU A 94 8.79 -0.95 0.01
C LEU A 94 8.10 -2.14 -0.68
N ALA A 95 7.00 -2.67 -0.12
CA ALA A 95 6.21 -3.73 -0.71
C ALA A 95 5.49 -3.27 -2.00
N HIS A 96 5.03 -2.03 -2.05
CA HIS A 96 4.34 -1.48 -3.22
C HIS A 96 5.32 -1.03 -4.31
N SER A 97 6.39 -0.30 -3.96
CA SER A 97 7.37 0.20 -4.93
C SER A 97 8.74 0.45 -4.31
N GLN A 98 9.74 -0.34 -4.70
CA GLN A 98 11.13 -0.11 -4.29
C GLN A 98 11.68 1.23 -4.80
N ALA A 99 11.33 1.63 -6.03
CA ALA A 99 11.74 2.91 -6.59
C ALA A 99 11.08 4.06 -5.81
N GLY A 100 9.74 4.04 -5.68
CA GLY A 100 9.03 5.07 -4.93
C GLY A 100 9.48 5.18 -3.46
N TYR A 101 9.77 4.05 -2.81
CA TYR A 101 10.36 4.05 -1.46
C TYR A 101 11.71 4.78 -1.43
N LYS A 102 12.58 4.56 -2.42
CA LYS A 102 13.87 5.25 -2.52
C LYS A 102 13.71 6.75 -2.77
N ASP A 103 12.78 7.11 -3.66
CA ASP A 103 12.53 8.52 -4.01
C ASP A 103 11.93 9.31 -2.83
N MET A 104 11.11 8.65 -2.00
CA MET A 104 10.56 9.25 -0.78
C MET A 104 11.62 9.55 0.28
N GLY A 105 12.72 8.82 0.33
CA GLY A 105 13.76 9.00 1.36
C GLY A 105 14.33 10.41 1.41
N PRO A 106 14.92 10.94 0.32
CA PRO A 106 15.41 12.31 0.25
C PRO A 106 14.32 13.37 0.51
N PHE A 107 13.11 13.17 -0.05
CA PHE A 107 11.98 14.07 0.17
C PHE A 107 11.62 14.17 1.65
N VAL A 108 11.53 13.04 2.35
CA VAL A 108 11.21 13.03 3.79
C VAL A 108 12.35 13.60 4.63
N ALA A 109 13.60 13.36 4.26
CA ALA A 109 14.75 13.95 4.95
C ALA A 109 14.75 15.48 4.86
N ALA A 110 14.29 16.05 3.75
CA ALA A 110 14.22 17.49 3.50
C ALA A 110 13.02 18.20 4.18
N ILE A 111 12.24 17.54 5.03
CA ILE A 111 11.06 18.15 5.69
C ILE A 111 11.37 19.45 6.44
N HIS A 112 12.60 19.59 6.94
CA HIS A 112 13.03 20.80 7.68
C HIS A 112 13.31 22.01 6.77
N GLU A 113 13.48 21.78 5.47
CA GLU A 113 13.72 22.82 4.47
C GLU A 113 12.43 23.51 4.01
N TRP A 114 11.28 22.88 4.28
CA TRP A 114 9.98 23.42 3.91
C TRP A 114 9.52 24.50 4.91
N ALA A 115 9.24 25.68 4.37
CA ALA A 115 8.74 26.80 5.18
C ALA A 115 7.30 26.55 5.65
N ASP A 116 6.46 25.96 4.78
CA ASP A 116 5.07 25.64 5.07
C ASP A 116 4.85 24.12 5.17
N LEU A 117 4.36 23.68 6.34
CA LEU A 117 4.12 22.28 6.62
C LEU A 117 2.86 21.74 5.93
N GLU A 118 1.87 22.59 5.64
CA GLU A 118 0.66 22.19 4.93
C GLU A 118 0.98 21.85 3.48
N SER A 119 1.73 22.71 2.79
CA SER A 119 2.21 22.44 1.43
C SER A 119 3.09 21.19 1.37
N TYR A 120 3.94 20.95 2.38
CA TYR A 120 4.70 19.70 2.48
C TYR A 120 3.78 18.49 2.61
N PHE A 121 2.76 18.59 3.49
CA PHE A 121 1.79 17.51 3.72
C PHE A 121 1.05 17.14 2.44
N GLU A 122 0.61 18.10 1.65
CA GLU A 122 -0.09 17.84 0.39
C GLU A 122 0.79 17.04 -0.57
N VAL A 123 2.04 17.45 -0.77
CA VAL A 123 2.99 16.74 -1.64
C VAL A 123 3.33 15.35 -1.07
N TYR A 124 3.49 15.25 0.26
CA TYR A 124 3.72 13.96 0.92
C TYR A 124 2.56 12.99 0.70
N ARG A 125 1.31 13.46 0.90
CA ARG A 125 0.09 12.67 0.66
C ARG A 125 0.02 12.17 -0.77
N ASP A 126 0.24 13.04 -1.74
CA ASP A 126 0.18 12.68 -3.15
C ASP A 126 1.23 11.62 -3.52
N ASN A 127 2.45 11.77 -3.05
CA ASN A 127 3.54 10.81 -3.26
C ASN A 127 3.23 9.46 -2.58
N LEU A 128 2.79 9.48 -1.32
CA LEU A 128 2.40 8.28 -0.57
C LEU A 128 1.33 7.50 -1.33
N MET A 129 0.25 8.18 -1.71
CA MET A 129 -0.89 7.55 -2.36
C MET A 129 -0.57 7.09 -3.79
N ALA A 130 0.32 7.77 -4.50
CA ALA A 130 0.82 7.34 -5.80
C ALA A 130 1.62 6.03 -5.72
N ILE A 131 2.42 5.85 -4.67
CA ILE A 131 3.16 4.60 -4.41
C ILE A 131 2.18 3.47 -4.06
N LEU A 132 1.27 3.71 -3.11
CA LEU A 132 0.31 2.71 -2.64
C LEU A 132 -0.72 2.32 -3.70
N ARG A 133 -0.93 3.13 -4.75
CA ARG A 133 -1.82 2.80 -5.87
C ARG A 133 -1.40 1.54 -6.62
N LYS A 134 -0.11 1.22 -6.65
CA LYS A 134 0.41 0.00 -7.29
C LYS A 134 0.24 -1.17 -6.32
N PRO A 135 -0.55 -2.20 -6.67
CA PRO A 135 -0.64 -3.40 -5.81
C PRO A 135 0.74 -3.98 -5.53
N ALA A 136 0.95 -4.39 -4.30
CA ALA A 136 2.23 -4.99 -3.90
C ALA A 136 2.42 -6.34 -4.59
N SER A 137 3.59 -6.55 -5.19
CA SER A 137 3.90 -7.79 -5.91
C SER A 137 4.53 -8.84 -4.99
N ARG A 138 4.36 -10.15 -5.32
CA ARG A 138 5.06 -11.23 -4.60
C ARG A 138 6.56 -10.98 -4.49
N LYS A 139 7.18 -10.44 -5.55
CA LYS A 139 8.60 -10.08 -5.56
C LYS A 139 8.93 -9.05 -4.49
N ASN A 140 8.14 -8.00 -4.40
CA ASN A 140 8.39 -6.94 -3.44
C ASN A 140 8.09 -7.40 -2.00
N HIS A 141 7.00 -8.13 -1.78
CA HIS A 141 6.72 -8.75 -0.49
C HIS A 141 7.86 -9.67 -0.04
N THR A 142 8.40 -10.51 -0.95
CA THR A 142 9.54 -11.37 -0.63
C THR A 142 10.74 -10.54 -0.16
N ASN A 143 11.03 -9.42 -0.84
CA ASN A 143 12.11 -8.52 -0.42
C ASN A 143 11.86 -7.95 0.98
N VAL A 144 10.64 -7.50 1.28
CA VAL A 144 10.28 -7.02 2.62
C VAL A 144 10.41 -8.10 3.68
N LEU A 145 9.88 -9.31 3.41
CA LEU A 145 9.96 -10.44 4.34
C LEU A 145 11.41 -10.83 4.65
N MET A 146 12.30 -10.82 3.65
CA MET A 146 13.73 -11.05 3.85
C MET A 146 14.40 -9.93 4.66
N HIS A 147 13.99 -8.67 4.45
CA HIS A 147 14.44 -7.56 5.30
C HIS A 147 14.02 -7.76 6.75
N ILE A 148 12.76 -8.13 7.00
CA ILE A 148 12.26 -8.40 8.36
C ILE A 148 13.01 -9.58 8.99
N GLN A 149 13.25 -10.66 8.22
CA GLN A 149 14.04 -11.80 8.69
C GLN A 149 15.44 -11.37 9.17
N GLY A 150 16.04 -10.38 8.53
CA GLY A 150 17.36 -9.85 8.91
C GLY A 150 17.41 -9.31 10.33
N TYR A 151 16.34 -8.74 10.85
CA TYR A 151 16.26 -8.25 12.25
C TYR A 151 16.37 -9.38 13.27
N PHE A 152 15.98 -10.60 12.89
CA PHE A 152 16.04 -11.77 13.76
C PHE A 152 17.33 -12.59 13.61
N SER A 153 18.29 -12.15 12.79
CA SER A 153 19.48 -12.91 12.47
C SER A 153 20.33 -13.35 13.67
N ASN A 154 20.35 -12.53 14.74
CA ASN A 154 21.11 -12.79 15.97
C ASN A 154 20.33 -13.59 17.02
N TYR A 155 19.02 -13.75 16.83
CA TYR A 155 18.15 -14.43 17.80
C TYR A 155 17.79 -15.85 17.34
N LEU A 156 17.61 -16.05 16.03
CA LEU A 156 17.20 -17.34 15.48
C LEU A 156 18.37 -18.29 15.29
N SER A 157 18.18 -19.55 15.65
CA SER A 157 19.11 -20.64 15.33
C SER A 157 19.23 -20.82 13.79
N THR A 158 20.27 -21.50 13.35
CA THR A 158 20.49 -21.83 11.94
C THR A 158 19.30 -22.58 11.34
N ARG A 159 18.70 -23.50 12.10
CA ARG A 159 17.52 -24.26 11.69
C ARG A 159 16.31 -23.34 11.49
N GLN A 160 15.98 -22.47 12.46
CA GLN A 160 14.85 -21.55 12.38
C GLN A 160 15.02 -20.56 11.21
N ARG A 161 16.22 -20.03 11.00
CA ARG A 161 16.50 -19.15 9.85
C ARG A 161 16.26 -19.86 8.52
N LYS A 162 16.68 -21.14 8.42
CA LYS A 162 16.45 -21.94 7.22
C LYS A 162 14.96 -22.18 6.99
N GLU A 163 14.24 -22.61 8.01
CA GLU A 163 12.78 -22.83 7.94
C GLU A 163 12.02 -21.55 7.52
N LEU A 164 12.35 -20.40 8.11
CA LEU A 164 11.75 -19.11 7.74
C LEU A 164 12.08 -18.74 6.29
N SER A 165 13.34 -18.93 5.86
CA SER A 165 13.73 -18.69 4.46
C SER A 165 12.97 -19.58 3.49
N GLU A 166 12.77 -20.86 3.82
CA GLU A 166 11.99 -21.80 2.99
C GLU A 166 10.50 -21.37 2.89
N VAL A 167 9.90 -20.93 3.98
CA VAL A 167 8.52 -20.41 3.99
C VAL A 167 8.41 -19.15 3.12
N ILE A 168 9.37 -18.22 3.21
CA ILE A 168 9.41 -17.00 2.39
C ILE A 168 9.58 -17.36 0.89
N LEU A 169 10.44 -18.31 0.57
CA LEU A 169 10.64 -18.75 -0.82
C LEU A 169 9.41 -19.50 -1.36
N ASN A 170 8.77 -20.32 -0.56
CA ASN A 170 7.51 -20.98 -0.94
C ASN A 170 6.40 -19.96 -1.24
N TYR A 171 6.31 -18.88 -0.45
CA TYR A 171 5.46 -17.75 -0.82
C TYR A 171 5.90 -17.13 -2.15
N ARG A 172 7.19 -16.89 -2.35
CA ARG A 172 7.73 -16.31 -3.60
C ARG A 172 7.32 -17.12 -4.83
N PHE A 173 7.37 -18.44 -4.75
CA PHE A 173 7.01 -19.36 -5.84
C PHE A 173 5.50 -19.64 -5.95
N GLY A 174 4.69 -19.11 -5.05
CA GLY A 174 3.24 -19.25 -5.10
C GLY A 174 2.68 -20.52 -4.47
N THR A 175 3.49 -21.31 -3.79
CA THR A 175 3.07 -22.54 -3.09
C THR A 175 2.47 -22.24 -1.71
N LEU A 176 2.76 -21.08 -1.13
CA LEU A 176 2.15 -20.60 0.11
C LEU A 176 1.57 -19.18 -0.05
N PRO A 177 0.50 -18.84 0.68
CA PRO A 177 -0.04 -17.49 0.74
C PRO A 177 0.88 -16.56 1.56
N LEU A 178 0.72 -15.23 1.39
CA LEU A 178 1.49 -14.21 2.15
C LEU A 178 1.33 -14.37 3.67
N LEU A 179 0.16 -14.80 4.11
CA LEU A 179 -0.14 -14.95 5.53
C LEU A 179 0.79 -15.97 6.22
N ALA A 180 1.27 -17.00 5.53
CA ALA A 180 2.16 -18.01 6.11
C ALA A 180 3.48 -17.43 6.65
N PRO A 181 4.32 -16.74 5.83
CA PRO A 181 5.52 -16.10 6.34
C PRO A 181 5.23 -14.96 7.33
N LEU A 182 4.13 -14.21 7.16
CA LEU A 182 3.76 -13.15 8.10
C LEU A 182 3.43 -13.69 9.48
N THR A 183 2.68 -14.78 9.59
CA THR A 183 2.35 -15.42 10.87
C THR A 183 3.60 -15.89 11.59
N LEU A 184 4.54 -16.51 10.87
CA LEU A 184 5.80 -16.97 11.47
C LEU A 184 6.68 -15.79 11.92
N LEU A 185 6.71 -14.69 11.16
CA LEU A 185 7.43 -13.46 11.55
C LEU A 185 6.78 -12.76 12.73
N LYS A 186 5.44 -12.70 12.81
CA LYS A 186 4.72 -12.21 13.99
C LYS A 186 5.00 -13.05 15.23
N HIS A 187 5.07 -14.37 15.10
CA HIS A 187 5.48 -15.26 16.19
C HIS A 187 6.87 -14.90 16.71
N TYR A 188 7.88 -14.78 15.82
CA TYR A 188 9.21 -14.38 16.24
C TYR A 188 9.28 -12.95 16.79
N LEU A 189 8.44 -12.04 16.31
CA LEU A 189 8.34 -10.69 16.85
C LEU A 189 7.78 -10.68 18.27
N GLY A 190 6.88 -11.61 18.59
CA GLY A 190 6.40 -11.81 19.96
C GLY A 190 7.47 -12.39 20.89
N GLU A 191 8.33 -13.29 20.41
CA GLU A 191 9.42 -13.87 21.20
C GLU A 191 10.62 -12.91 21.34
N TYR A 192 10.92 -12.15 20.29
CA TYR A 192 12.07 -11.24 20.22
C TYR A 192 11.59 -9.84 19.81
N PRO A 193 10.98 -9.07 20.72
CA PRO A 193 10.43 -7.76 20.41
C PRO A 193 11.47 -6.81 19.82
N ASN A 194 11.06 -6.07 18.76
CA ASN A 194 11.85 -5.03 18.12
C ASN A 194 10.96 -3.80 17.92
N ASP A 195 11.32 -2.69 18.56
CA ASP A 195 10.50 -1.47 18.59
C ASP A 195 10.16 -0.93 17.20
N TYR A 196 11.10 -1.01 16.26
CA TYR A 196 10.84 -0.59 14.89
C TYR A 196 9.82 -1.49 14.20
N LEU A 197 9.97 -2.82 14.30
CA LEU A 197 9.06 -3.77 13.66
C LEU A 197 7.66 -3.75 14.29
N LEU A 198 7.56 -3.57 15.59
CA LEU A 198 6.27 -3.48 16.31
C LEU A 198 5.41 -2.31 15.84
N THR A 199 6.03 -1.25 15.32
CA THR A 199 5.31 -0.08 14.82
C THR A 199 4.94 -0.17 13.34
N GLN A 200 5.40 -1.19 12.61
CA GLN A 200 5.20 -1.27 11.15
C GLN A 200 3.78 -1.67 10.75
N ASN A 201 3.10 -0.80 10.03
CA ASN A 201 1.76 -1.06 9.49
C ASN A 201 1.74 -2.22 8.46
N TYR A 202 2.90 -2.62 7.96
CA TYR A 202 3.02 -3.75 7.04
C TYR A 202 2.45 -5.06 7.59
N PHE A 203 2.56 -5.29 8.89
CA PHE A 203 2.00 -6.48 9.54
C PHE A 203 0.47 -6.43 9.60
N ASP A 204 -0.10 -5.26 9.91
CA ASP A 204 -1.51 -5.02 10.11
C ASP A 204 -1.95 -3.69 9.45
N PRO A 205 -2.05 -3.66 8.10
CA PRO A 205 -2.36 -2.41 7.36
C PRO A 205 -3.83 -1.98 7.45
N TYR A 206 -4.69 -2.85 7.99
CA TYR A 206 -6.12 -2.66 8.25
C TYR A 206 -6.54 -3.64 9.35
N PRO A 207 -7.74 -3.47 9.98
CA PRO A 207 -8.24 -4.39 11.00
C PRO A 207 -8.27 -5.84 10.54
N GLU A 208 -7.80 -6.77 11.38
CA GLU A 208 -7.66 -8.19 11.06
C GLU A 208 -9.02 -8.85 10.75
N GLU A 209 -10.10 -8.34 11.34
CA GLU A 209 -11.47 -8.81 11.13
C GLU A 209 -11.94 -8.72 9.68
N LEU A 210 -11.32 -7.86 8.86
CA LEU A 210 -11.61 -7.79 7.42
C LEU A 210 -11.08 -9.00 6.64
N ALA A 211 -10.13 -9.75 7.20
CA ALA A 211 -9.63 -11.04 6.71
C ALA A 211 -9.19 -11.04 5.23
N LEU A 212 -8.79 -9.89 4.67
CA LEU A 212 -8.53 -9.75 3.22
C LEU A 212 -7.33 -10.58 2.76
N ARG A 213 -6.29 -10.68 3.57
CA ARG A 213 -5.08 -11.49 3.26
C ARG A 213 -5.32 -12.99 3.21
N LEU A 214 -6.44 -13.48 3.73
CA LEU A 214 -6.84 -14.88 3.58
C LEU A 214 -7.22 -15.23 2.14
N MET A 215 -7.63 -14.23 1.36
CA MET A 215 -8.16 -14.40 0.01
C MET A 215 -7.12 -14.11 -1.08
N VAL A 216 -5.94 -13.57 -0.72
CA VAL A 216 -4.86 -13.22 -1.65
C VAL A 216 -3.85 -14.37 -1.72
N ASN A 217 -3.85 -15.09 -2.84
CA ASN A 217 -2.94 -16.21 -3.12
C ASN A 217 -1.70 -15.75 -3.88
#